data_511f6b6c532a9bf7e5c1f60ae3e79c3a
#
_entry.id   511f6b6c532a9bf7e5c1f60ae3e79c3a
#
_cell.length_a   1.000
_cell.length_b   1.000
_cell.length_c   1.000
_cell.angle_alpha   90.00
_cell.angle_beta   90.00
_cell.angle_gamma   90.00
#
_symmetry.space_group_name_H-M   'P 1'
#
loop_
_entity.id
_entity.type
_entity.pdbx_description
1 polymer ?
#
loop_
_entity_poly.entity_id
_entity_poly.type
_entity_poly.pdbx_seq_one_letter_code
_entity_poly.pdbx_strand_id
1 'polypeptide(L)'
;PLQLEHLRLAMLETLGESGSAAHARVARQLRFADDVQALWYARSELMAALAEQHGEARARQELERLGALFTGLLPAGMTAGATRTGLNGPSMGD
;
A
#
# COMPACT_ATOMS: atom_id res chain seq x y z
N PRO A 1 -13.26 -9.39 7.62
CA PRO A 1 -13.14 -8.85 8.95
C PRO A 1 -12.85 -7.37 9.00
N LEU A 2 -12.89 -6.85 10.19
CA LEU A 2 -12.77 -5.41 10.42
C LEU A 2 -11.46 -4.82 9.93
N GLN A 3 -10.36 -5.53 10.15
CA GLN A 3 -9.07 -5.01 9.73
C GLN A 3 -9.00 -4.85 8.21
N LEU A 4 -9.53 -5.82 7.50
CA LEU A 4 -9.52 -5.72 6.04
C LEU A 4 -10.31 -4.51 5.56
N GLU A 5 -11.48 -4.31 6.12
CA GLU A 5 -12.31 -3.18 5.71
C GLU A 5 -11.68 -1.84 6.12
N HIS A 6 -11.04 -1.81 7.27
CA HIS A 6 -10.36 -0.62 7.73
C HIS A 6 -9.23 -0.23 6.76
N LEU A 7 -8.43 -1.21 6.38
CA LEU A 7 -7.34 -0.97 5.42
C LEU A 7 -7.90 -0.56 4.06
N ARG A 8 -8.91 -1.24 3.60
CA ARG A 8 -9.54 -0.92 2.32
C ARG A 8 -10.00 0.52 2.30
N LEU A 9 -10.71 0.93 3.35
CA LEU A 9 -11.22 2.28 3.43
C LEU A 9 -10.10 3.30 3.47
N ALA A 10 -9.06 3.03 4.25
CA ALA A 10 -7.94 3.95 4.34
C ALA A 10 -7.26 4.13 2.99
N MET A 11 -7.10 3.06 2.24
CA MET A 11 -6.46 3.14 0.94
C MET A 11 -7.34 3.87 -0.07
N LEU A 12 -8.65 3.61 -0.05
CA LEU A 12 -9.56 4.30 -0.94
C LEU A 12 -9.66 5.78 -0.60
N GLU A 13 -9.65 6.12 0.68
CA GLU A 13 -9.66 7.51 1.08
C GLU A 13 -8.38 8.22 0.67
N THR A 14 -7.27 7.54 0.75
CA THR A 14 -6.00 8.10 0.31
C THR A 14 -6.01 8.39 -1.18
N LEU A 15 -6.59 7.47 -1.96
CA LEU A 15 -6.73 7.68 -3.39
C LEU A 15 -7.66 8.85 -3.68
N GLY A 16 -8.74 8.96 -2.90
CA GLY A 16 -9.67 10.06 -3.01
C GLY A 16 -10.65 9.89 -4.15
N GLU A 17 -11.65 10.75 -4.17
CA GLU A 17 -12.69 10.68 -5.19
C GLU A 17 -12.15 10.95 -6.58
N SER A 18 -11.37 12.02 -6.71
CA SER A 18 -10.81 12.33 -8.02
C SER A 18 -9.78 11.29 -8.44
N GLY A 19 -9.04 10.74 -7.49
CA GLY A 19 -8.12 9.65 -7.80
C GLY A 19 -8.85 8.41 -8.24
N SER A 20 -9.97 8.09 -7.59
CA SER A 20 -10.76 6.94 -7.99
C SER A 20 -11.35 7.09 -9.38
N ALA A 21 -11.71 8.30 -9.74
CA ALA A 21 -12.23 8.56 -11.07
C ALA A 21 -11.14 8.48 -12.14
N ALA A 22 -9.97 9.06 -11.84
CA ALA A 22 -8.87 9.07 -12.79
C ALA A 22 -8.19 7.71 -12.89
N HIS A 23 -8.21 6.93 -11.82
CA HIS A 23 -7.55 5.63 -11.75
C HIS A 23 -8.54 4.57 -11.33
N ALA A 24 -9.56 4.39 -12.17
CA ALA A 24 -10.68 3.50 -11.85
C ALA A 24 -10.23 2.06 -11.63
N ARG A 25 -9.19 1.64 -12.36
CA ARG A 25 -8.69 0.29 -12.22
C ARG A 25 -8.11 0.05 -10.84
N VAL A 26 -7.35 1.02 -10.33
CA VAL A 26 -6.79 0.91 -8.99
C VAL A 26 -7.91 0.91 -7.95
N ALA A 27 -8.87 1.81 -8.11
CA ALA A 27 -9.99 1.86 -7.19
C ALA A 27 -10.74 0.53 -7.14
N ARG A 28 -10.96 -0.08 -8.30
CA ARG A 28 -11.64 -1.35 -8.38
C ARG A 28 -10.83 -2.45 -7.71
N GLN A 29 -9.53 -2.43 -7.93
CA GLN A 29 -8.63 -3.38 -7.30
C GLN A 29 -8.74 -3.32 -5.77
N LEU A 30 -8.78 -2.12 -5.23
CA LEU A 30 -8.91 -1.95 -3.79
C LEU A 30 -10.27 -2.39 -3.29
N ARG A 31 -11.33 -2.07 -4.04
CA ARG A 31 -12.68 -2.41 -3.63
C ARG A 31 -12.91 -3.91 -3.56
N PHE A 32 -12.31 -4.65 -4.47
CA PHE A 32 -12.57 -6.08 -4.59
C PHE A 32 -11.48 -6.96 -4.03
N ALA A 33 -10.51 -6.39 -3.35
CA ALA A 33 -9.48 -7.20 -2.69
C ALA A 33 -10.13 -8.07 -1.62
N ASP A 34 -9.78 -9.34 -1.64
CA ASP A 34 -10.42 -10.31 -0.76
C ASP A 34 -9.73 -10.45 0.59
N ASP A 35 -8.47 -10.04 0.67
CA ASP A 35 -7.74 -10.19 1.92
C ASP A 35 -6.67 -9.10 2.01
N VAL A 36 -6.00 -9.10 3.16
CA VAL A 36 -5.00 -8.08 3.45
C VAL A 36 -3.83 -8.18 2.48
N GLN A 37 -3.47 -9.39 2.06
CA GLN A 37 -2.37 -9.54 1.12
C GLN A 37 -2.67 -8.89 -0.22
N ALA A 38 -3.90 -9.01 -0.69
CA ALA A 38 -4.28 -8.39 -1.95
C ALA A 38 -4.14 -6.88 -1.87
N LEU A 39 -4.52 -6.30 -0.75
CA LEU A 39 -4.34 -4.87 -0.55
C LEU A 39 -2.85 -4.51 -0.50
N TRP A 40 -2.05 -5.33 0.16
CA TRP A 40 -0.62 -5.10 0.24
C TRP A 40 0.01 -5.09 -1.15
N TYR A 41 -0.39 -6.03 -2.00
CA TYR A 41 0.14 -6.10 -3.36
C TYR A 41 -0.33 -4.93 -4.23
N ALA A 42 -1.46 -4.33 -3.89
CA ALA A 42 -1.97 -3.20 -4.66
C ALA A 42 -1.22 -1.90 -4.38
N ARG A 43 -0.30 -1.90 -3.39
CA ARG A 43 0.40 -0.67 -3.01
C ARG A 43 1.17 -0.04 -4.15
N SER A 44 1.81 -0.84 -4.98
CA SER A 44 2.63 -0.26 -6.05
C SER A 44 1.77 0.50 -7.05
N GLU A 45 0.60 -0.02 -7.36
CA GLU A 45 -0.28 0.68 -8.29
C GLU A 45 -0.90 1.90 -7.65
N LEU A 46 -1.22 1.80 -6.35
CA LEU A 46 -1.70 2.97 -5.63
C LEU A 46 -0.61 4.05 -5.59
N MET A 47 0.64 3.65 -5.37
CA MET A 47 1.76 4.58 -5.37
C MET A 47 1.85 5.32 -6.70
N ALA A 48 1.74 4.58 -7.80
CA ALA A 48 1.83 5.20 -9.11
C ALA A 48 0.69 6.20 -9.33
N ALA A 49 -0.51 5.84 -8.89
CA ALA A 49 -1.66 6.74 -9.01
C ALA A 49 -1.45 8.01 -8.20
N LEU A 50 -0.96 7.86 -6.97
CA LEU A 50 -0.73 9.02 -6.11
C LEU A 50 0.40 9.89 -6.63
N ALA A 51 1.43 9.26 -7.19
CA ALA A 51 2.54 10.03 -7.75
C ALA A 51 2.07 10.87 -8.93
N GLU A 52 1.17 10.33 -9.73
CA GLU A 52 0.63 11.07 -10.84
C GLU A 52 -0.21 12.26 -10.38
N GLN A 53 -0.96 12.08 -9.30
CA GLN A 53 -1.82 13.14 -8.78
C GLN A 53 -1.05 14.21 -8.00
N HIS A 54 -0.08 13.80 -7.20
CA HIS A 54 0.50 14.68 -6.19
C HIS A 54 2.02 14.75 -6.24
N GLY A 55 2.66 13.98 -7.10
CA GLY A 55 4.11 13.91 -7.12
C GLY A 55 4.64 12.80 -6.23
N GLU A 56 5.88 12.42 -6.49
CA GLU A 56 6.46 11.24 -5.84
C GLU A 56 6.68 11.41 -4.35
N ALA A 57 7.08 12.61 -3.94
CA ALA A 57 7.36 12.84 -2.52
C ALA A 57 6.10 12.64 -1.68
N ARG A 58 4.99 13.23 -2.12
CA ARG A 58 3.74 13.09 -1.43
C ARG A 58 3.24 11.66 -1.46
N ALA A 59 3.37 11.00 -2.62
CA ALA A 59 2.95 9.62 -2.75
C ALA A 59 3.71 8.72 -1.77
N ARG A 60 5.01 8.94 -1.66
CA ARG A 60 5.82 8.15 -0.75
C ARG A 60 5.40 8.32 0.69
N GLN A 61 5.11 9.57 1.07
CA GLN A 61 4.64 9.83 2.43
C GLN A 61 3.33 9.12 2.73
N GLU A 62 2.41 9.16 1.78
CA GLU A 62 1.12 8.51 1.97
C GLU A 62 1.27 7.00 2.08
N LEU A 63 2.13 6.42 1.25
CA LEU A 63 2.36 4.98 1.32
C LEU A 63 3.02 4.56 2.61
N GLU A 64 3.91 5.40 3.14
CA GLU A 64 4.51 5.11 4.43
C GLU A 64 3.47 5.10 5.53
N ARG A 65 2.58 6.08 5.49
CA ARG A 65 1.52 6.15 6.48
C ARG A 65 0.61 4.93 6.40
N LEU A 66 0.24 4.55 5.18
CA LEU A 66 -0.58 3.36 4.98
C LEU A 66 0.15 2.10 5.41
N GLY A 67 1.44 2.03 5.12
CA GLY A 67 2.23 0.86 5.47
C GLY A 67 2.19 0.56 6.95
N ALA A 68 2.15 1.59 7.77
CA ALA A 68 2.09 1.40 9.21
C ALA A 68 0.81 0.67 9.63
N LEU A 69 -0.26 0.85 8.87
CA LEU A 69 -1.52 0.18 9.19
C LEU A 69 -1.47 -1.32 8.95
N PHE A 70 -0.52 -1.78 8.14
CA PHE A 70 -0.38 -3.20 7.86
C PHE A 70 0.45 -3.94 8.90
N THR A 71 1.06 -3.21 9.82
CA THR A 71 1.95 -3.82 10.80
C THR A 71 1.18 -4.86 11.62
N GLY A 72 1.74 -6.08 11.65
CA GLY A 72 1.13 -7.16 12.40
C GLY A 72 0.01 -7.88 11.68
N LEU A 73 -0.40 -7.42 10.50
CA LEU A 73 -1.50 -8.02 9.78
C LEU A 73 -1.05 -8.92 8.64
N LEU A 74 0.23 -8.89 8.30
CA LEU A 74 0.79 -9.72 7.23
C LEU A 74 1.69 -10.78 7.83
N PRO A 75 1.90 -11.89 7.11
CA PRO A 75 2.90 -12.85 7.55
C PRO A 75 4.24 -12.17 7.71
N ALA A 76 4.98 -12.58 8.74
CA ALA A 76 6.22 -11.92 9.10
C ALA A 76 7.20 -11.88 7.91
N GLY A 77 7.24 -12.96 7.14
CA GLY A 77 8.14 -12.99 6.01
C GLY A 77 7.84 -11.94 4.96
N MET A 78 6.56 -11.69 4.72
CA MET A 78 6.17 -10.68 3.74
C MET A 78 6.58 -9.30 4.19
N THR A 79 6.28 -8.98 5.43
CA THR A 79 6.58 -7.66 5.94
C THR A 79 8.08 -7.42 6.01
N ALA A 80 8.80 -8.41 6.50
CA ALA A 80 10.24 -8.30 6.62
C ALA A 80 10.88 -8.13 5.25
N GLY A 81 10.41 -8.90 4.27
CA GLY A 81 10.94 -8.80 2.93
C GLY A 81 10.72 -7.43 2.35
N ALA A 82 9.54 -6.89 2.53
CA ALA A 82 9.22 -5.58 2.00
C ALA A 82 10.05 -4.49 2.65
N THR A 83 10.21 -4.56 3.96
CA THR A 83 10.94 -3.51 4.65
C THR A 83 12.44 -3.62 4.49
N ARG A 84 12.91 -4.82 4.30
CA ARG A 84 14.33 -5.02 4.20
C ARG A 84 14.91 -4.77 2.86
N THR A 85 14.09 -4.42 1.96
CA THR A 85 14.59 -4.09 0.63
C THR A 85 15.81 -3.27 0.74
N GLY A 86 16.88 -3.79 0.25
CA GLY A 86 18.10 -3.06 0.31
C GLY A 86 18.82 -3.24 1.61
N LEU A 87 18.35 -3.80 2.51
CA LEU A 87 19.15 -3.96 3.69
C LEU A 87 19.96 -5.17 3.69
N ASN A 88 19.44 -5.25 3.67
CA ASN A 88 20.11 -5.92 3.94
C ASN A 88 20.84 -6.28 3.91
N GLY A 89 20.76 -6.35 3.90
CA GLY A 89 21.42 -6.89 4.00
C GLY A 89 22.11 -7.00 4.23
N PRO A 90 22.29 -7.01 4.56
CA PRO A 90 23.00 -7.33 4.93
C PRO A 90 23.71 -7.49 5.10
N SER A 91 23.43 -7.53 5.19
CA SER A 91 24.02 -7.74 5.37
C SER A 91 24.74 -7.83 5.54
N MET A 92 24.58 -7.95 5.71
CA MET A 92 25.21 -8.14 5.88
C MET A 92 26.05 -8.33 5.88
N GLY A 93 25.88 -8.43 5.78
CA GLY A 93 26.61 -8.69 5.86
C GLY A 93 27.35 -8.77 5.92
N ASP A 94 27.41 -8.89 6.14
CA ASP A 94 28.19 -8.97 6.36
C ASP A 94 28.76 -8.97 6.46
#